data_6acda719e18bb57d66327341384086d6
#
_entry.id   6acda719e18bb57d66327341384086d6
#
_cell.length_a   1.000
_cell.length_b   1.000
_cell.length_c   1.000
_cell.angle_alpha   90.00
_cell.angle_beta   90.00
_cell.angle_gamma   90.00
#
_symmetry.space_group_name_H-M   'P 1'
#
loop_
_entity.id
_entity.type
_entity.pdbx_description
1 polymer ?
#
loop_
_entity_poly.entity_id
_entity_poly.type
_entity_poly.pdbx_seq_one_letter_code
_entity_poly.pdbx_strand_id
1 'polypeptide(L)'
;ERVSLHGLGARRHSPKFNGVSYPVQRAAEALYSPEGKAEISKLVEHYMGNAALLKSACEDCGLDVYGGEHSPYVWVRCPEGVDSWAMFDRMLHEAQVVVTPGAGFGAAGEGYFRISAFNSRENVEEVCARLGAMLG
;
A
#
# COMPACT_ATOMS: atom_id res chain seq x y z
N GLU A 1 15.89 26.55 -27.41
CA GLU A 1 15.52 25.58 -28.47
C GLU A 1 14.66 24.46 -27.84
N ARG A 2 13.46 24.24 -28.39
CA ARG A 2 12.57 23.15 -27.91
C ARG A 2 12.91 21.87 -28.69
N VAL A 3 13.47 20.89 -28.03
CA VAL A 3 13.74 19.57 -28.62
C VAL A 3 12.51 18.67 -28.45
N SER A 4 11.99 18.13 -29.56
CA SER A 4 10.92 17.13 -29.51
C SER A 4 11.48 15.77 -29.10
N LEU A 5 11.02 15.25 -27.98
CA LEU A 5 11.40 13.93 -27.48
C LEU A 5 10.56 12.80 -28.08
N HIS A 6 9.49 13.11 -28.82
CA HIS A 6 8.56 12.13 -29.36
C HIS A 6 9.25 11.09 -30.25
N GLY A 7 10.05 11.50 -31.20
CA GLY A 7 10.74 10.59 -32.13
C GLY A 7 11.72 9.64 -31.41
N LEU A 8 12.43 10.14 -30.41
CA LEU A 8 13.34 9.34 -29.59
C LEU A 8 12.58 8.34 -28.71
N GLY A 9 11.50 8.81 -28.10
CA GLY A 9 10.62 7.98 -27.27
C GLY A 9 9.97 6.85 -28.07
N ALA A 10 9.37 7.17 -29.23
CA ALA A 10 8.74 6.21 -30.12
C ALA A 10 9.74 5.17 -30.62
N ARG A 11 10.93 5.60 -31.07
CA ARG A 11 11.99 4.70 -31.55
C ARG A 11 12.51 3.77 -30.47
N ARG A 12 12.61 4.25 -29.22
CA ARG A 12 13.02 3.40 -28.09
C ARG A 12 11.93 2.43 -27.68
N HIS A 13 10.68 2.87 -27.68
CA HIS A 13 9.53 2.09 -27.21
C HIS A 13 9.20 0.94 -28.18
N SER A 14 9.01 1.25 -29.47
CA SER A 14 8.52 0.31 -30.47
C SER A 14 9.34 -0.98 -30.62
N PRO A 15 10.72 -0.96 -30.59
CA PRO A 15 11.49 -2.20 -30.67
C PRO A 15 11.51 -3.03 -29.38
N LYS A 16 11.12 -2.45 -28.23
CA LYS A 16 11.20 -3.12 -26.93
C LYS A 16 9.86 -3.59 -26.41
N PHE A 17 8.82 -2.84 -26.71
CA PHE A 17 7.49 -3.08 -26.17
C PHE A 17 6.41 -2.51 -27.08
N ASN A 18 5.71 -3.36 -27.82
CA ASN A 18 4.67 -2.95 -28.77
C ASN A 18 3.29 -2.76 -28.15
N GLY A 19 3.22 -2.69 -26.83
CA GLY A 19 1.98 -2.59 -26.09
C GLY A 19 1.60 -3.89 -25.38
N VAL A 20 0.51 -3.83 -24.65
CA VAL A 20 -0.04 -4.94 -23.87
C VAL A 20 -0.67 -5.96 -24.82
N SER A 21 -0.60 -7.24 -24.49
CA SER A 21 -1.20 -8.30 -25.30
C SER A 21 -2.71 -8.12 -25.44
N TYR A 22 -3.27 -8.51 -26.58
CA TYR A 22 -4.69 -8.34 -26.87
C TYR A 22 -5.64 -8.93 -25.80
N PRO A 23 -5.41 -10.16 -25.28
CA PRO A 23 -6.25 -10.68 -24.19
C PRO A 23 -6.31 -9.78 -22.95
N VAL A 24 -5.17 -9.18 -22.57
CA VAL A 24 -5.11 -8.25 -21.43
C VAL A 24 -5.85 -6.93 -21.73
N GLN A 25 -5.78 -6.44 -22.98
CA GLN A 25 -6.56 -5.27 -23.40
C GLN A 25 -8.06 -5.53 -23.30
N ARG A 26 -8.53 -6.71 -23.73
CA ARG A 26 -9.95 -7.09 -23.63
C ARG A 26 -10.39 -7.25 -22.17
N ALA A 27 -9.53 -7.82 -21.32
CA ALA A 27 -9.80 -7.90 -19.89
C ALA A 27 -9.92 -6.51 -19.24
N ALA A 28 -9.02 -5.59 -19.61
CA ALA A 28 -9.09 -4.21 -19.12
C ALA A 28 -10.38 -3.50 -19.58
N GLU A 29 -10.81 -3.72 -20.82
CA GLU A 29 -12.07 -3.16 -21.34
C GLU A 29 -13.29 -3.65 -20.54
N ALA A 30 -13.31 -4.94 -20.13
CA ALA A 30 -14.39 -5.51 -19.33
C ALA A 30 -14.59 -4.80 -17.99
N LEU A 31 -13.54 -4.19 -17.40
CA LEU A 31 -13.66 -3.41 -16.17
C LEU A 31 -14.53 -2.16 -16.30
N TYR A 32 -14.76 -1.67 -17.51
CA TYR A 32 -15.61 -0.51 -17.77
C TYR A 32 -17.10 -0.85 -17.98
N SER A 33 -17.45 -2.14 -18.04
CA SER A 33 -18.84 -2.57 -18.04
C SER A 33 -19.53 -2.23 -16.70
N PRO A 34 -20.86 -2.18 -16.63
CA PRO A 34 -21.58 -2.00 -15.36
C PRO A 34 -21.19 -3.05 -14.31
N GLU A 35 -21.09 -4.30 -14.72
CA GLU A 35 -20.69 -5.43 -13.86
C GLU A 35 -19.24 -5.26 -13.37
N GLY A 36 -18.31 -4.97 -14.26
CA GLY A 36 -16.90 -4.76 -13.92
C GLY A 36 -16.72 -3.60 -12.94
N LYS A 37 -17.43 -2.50 -13.14
CA LYS A 37 -17.41 -1.35 -12.20
C LYS A 37 -17.96 -1.75 -10.82
N ALA A 38 -19.05 -2.53 -10.78
CA ALA A 38 -19.62 -2.98 -9.51
C ALA A 38 -18.67 -3.92 -8.75
N GLU A 39 -17.95 -4.81 -9.44
CA GLU A 39 -16.95 -5.68 -8.85
C GLU A 39 -15.74 -4.89 -8.32
N ILE A 40 -15.23 -3.92 -9.11
CA ILE A 40 -14.14 -3.03 -8.67
C ILE A 40 -14.55 -2.24 -7.43
N SER A 41 -15.76 -1.67 -7.39
CA SER A 41 -16.26 -0.94 -6.22
C SER A 41 -16.21 -1.80 -4.97
N LYS A 42 -16.73 -3.03 -5.02
CA LYS A 42 -16.70 -3.97 -3.88
C LYS A 42 -15.27 -4.28 -3.42
N LEU A 43 -14.36 -4.48 -4.38
CA LEU A 43 -12.95 -4.76 -4.07
C LEU A 43 -12.28 -3.56 -3.39
N VAL A 44 -12.51 -2.35 -3.92
CA VAL A 44 -12.00 -1.10 -3.33
C VAL A 44 -12.58 -0.90 -1.93
N GLU A 45 -13.90 -1.06 -1.76
CA GLU A 45 -14.57 -0.95 -0.46
C GLU A 45 -13.99 -1.94 0.57
N HIS A 46 -13.69 -3.18 0.14
CA HIS A 46 -13.05 -4.18 1.01
C HIS A 46 -11.68 -3.69 1.51
N TYR A 47 -10.79 -3.25 0.60
CA TYR A 47 -9.46 -2.80 0.99
C TYR A 47 -9.47 -1.48 1.76
N MET A 48 -10.37 -0.57 1.42
CA MET A 48 -10.51 0.68 2.18
C MET A 48 -11.08 0.43 3.57
N GLY A 49 -11.99 -0.51 3.73
CA GLY A 49 -12.46 -0.96 5.03
C GLY A 49 -11.35 -1.61 5.88
N ASN A 50 -10.45 -2.37 5.24
CA ASN A 50 -9.24 -2.90 5.90
C ASN A 50 -8.30 -1.77 6.35
N ALA A 51 -8.09 -0.78 5.49
CA ALA A 51 -7.24 0.38 5.82
C ALA A 51 -7.80 1.17 7.02
N ALA A 52 -9.12 1.34 7.09
CA ALA A 52 -9.78 1.99 8.22
C ALA A 52 -9.57 1.24 9.54
N LEU A 53 -9.65 -0.10 9.53
CA LEU A 53 -9.36 -0.91 10.72
C LEU A 53 -7.91 -0.79 11.16
N LEU A 54 -6.95 -0.90 10.24
CA LEU A 54 -5.53 -0.74 10.55
C LEU A 54 -5.21 0.65 11.10
N LYS A 55 -5.81 1.68 10.50
CA LYS A 55 -5.68 3.08 10.96
C LYS A 55 -6.16 3.19 12.40
N SER A 56 -7.40 2.76 12.68
CA SER A 56 -7.97 2.81 14.03
C SER A 56 -7.12 2.06 15.05
N ALA A 57 -6.69 0.84 14.73
CA ALA A 57 -5.86 0.02 15.62
C ALA A 57 -4.52 0.70 15.98
N CYS A 58 -3.88 1.37 15.00
CA CYS A 58 -2.65 2.12 15.28
C CYS A 58 -2.91 3.39 16.11
N GLU A 59 -4.00 4.11 15.84
CA GLU A 59 -4.42 5.28 16.61
C GLU A 59 -4.77 4.89 18.06
N ASP A 60 -5.44 3.77 18.27
CA ASP A 60 -5.77 3.22 19.60
C ASP A 60 -4.51 2.85 20.42
N CYS A 61 -3.41 2.50 19.73
CA CYS A 61 -2.09 2.32 20.35
C CYS A 61 -1.33 3.65 20.58
N GLY A 62 -1.95 4.80 20.32
CA GLY A 62 -1.35 6.12 20.52
C GLY A 62 -0.32 6.53 19.47
N LEU A 63 -0.34 5.90 18.28
CA LEU A 63 0.58 6.22 17.20
C LEU A 63 -0.01 7.29 16.26
N ASP A 64 0.86 8.13 15.71
CA ASP A 64 0.50 9.08 14.65
C ASP A 64 0.33 8.34 13.33
N VAL A 65 -0.84 8.44 12.72
CA VAL A 65 -1.22 7.72 11.50
C VAL A 65 -1.56 8.68 10.36
N TYR A 66 -1.11 8.35 9.16
CA TYR A 66 -1.31 9.13 7.94
C TYR A 66 -1.78 8.23 6.80
N GLY A 67 -2.63 8.77 5.91
CA GLY A 67 -3.19 8.02 4.79
C GLY A 67 -4.33 7.09 5.20
N GLY A 68 -4.59 6.04 4.40
CA GLY A 68 -5.68 5.10 4.62
C GLY A 68 -7.07 5.61 4.24
N GLU A 69 -7.20 6.83 3.68
CA GLU A 69 -8.49 7.45 3.28
C GLU A 69 -8.74 7.36 1.77
N HIS A 70 -7.69 7.53 0.96
CA HIS A 70 -7.77 7.51 -0.50
C HIS A 70 -6.87 6.45 -1.14
N SER A 71 -6.23 5.65 -0.30
CA SER A 71 -5.33 4.57 -0.70
C SER A 71 -5.31 3.50 0.38
N PRO A 72 -5.25 2.21 0.03
CA PRO A 72 -5.18 1.11 0.99
C PRO A 72 -3.78 0.93 1.60
N TYR A 73 -3.07 2.03 1.81
CA TYR A 73 -1.79 2.12 2.50
C TYR A 73 -1.90 3.06 3.69
N VAL A 74 -1.41 2.58 4.82
CA VAL A 74 -1.38 3.32 6.09
C VAL A 74 0.08 3.60 6.44
N TRP A 75 0.44 4.85 6.63
CA TRP A 75 1.73 5.28 7.13
C TRP A 75 1.63 5.56 8.63
N VAL A 76 2.54 5.01 9.37
CA VAL A 76 2.56 5.11 10.83
C VAL A 76 3.92 5.64 11.26
N ARG A 77 3.92 6.63 12.14
CA ARG A 77 5.14 7.13 12.75
C ARG A 77 5.64 6.13 13.79
N CYS A 78 6.93 5.82 13.75
CA CYS A 78 7.55 4.97 14.77
C CYS A 78 7.51 5.65 16.14
N PRO A 79 7.44 4.90 17.24
CA PRO A 79 7.62 5.45 18.59
C PRO A 79 8.93 6.22 18.71
N GLU A 80 8.98 7.17 19.65
CA GLU A 80 10.18 7.99 19.87
C GLU A 80 11.42 7.12 20.14
N GLY A 81 12.52 7.43 19.45
CA GLY A 81 13.78 6.71 19.55
C GLY A 81 13.85 5.38 18.77
N VAL A 82 12.80 5.03 18.02
CA VAL A 82 12.77 3.82 17.19
C VAL A 82 12.88 4.22 15.70
N ASP A 83 13.91 3.75 15.03
CA ASP A 83 14.08 3.95 13.59
C ASP A 83 13.22 2.97 12.75
N SER A 84 13.14 3.22 11.43
CA SER A 84 12.30 2.45 10.52
C SER A 84 12.65 0.95 10.49
N TRP A 85 13.93 0.61 10.54
CA TRP A 85 14.39 -0.78 10.49
C TRP A 85 14.22 -1.49 11.83
N ALA A 86 14.51 -0.81 12.94
CA ALA A 86 14.26 -1.34 14.27
C ALA A 86 12.75 -1.62 14.48
N MET A 87 11.89 -0.74 13.96
CA MET A 87 10.44 -1.00 14.01
C MET A 87 10.02 -2.18 13.13
N PHE A 88 10.61 -2.32 11.94
CA PHE A 88 10.39 -3.49 11.08
C PHE A 88 10.76 -4.80 11.80
N ASP A 89 11.93 -4.86 12.43
CA ASP A 89 12.39 -6.04 13.16
C ASP A 89 11.48 -6.36 14.36
N ARG A 90 11.04 -5.35 15.10
CA ARG A 90 10.08 -5.54 16.19
C ARG A 90 8.74 -6.09 15.68
N MET A 91 8.18 -5.50 14.64
CA MET A 91 6.93 -5.98 14.02
C MET A 91 7.05 -7.42 13.54
N LEU A 92 8.17 -7.77 12.94
CA LEU A 92 8.42 -9.13 12.44
C LEU A 92 8.56 -10.14 13.59
N HIS A 93 9.34 -9.84 14.59
CA HIS A 93 9.71 -10.82 15.64
C HIS A 93 8.70 -10.86 16.80
N GLU A 94 8.14 -9.73 17.20
CA GLU A 94 7.23 -9.63 18.34
C GLU A 94 5.76 -9.82 17.91
N ALA A 95 5.32 -9.17 16.82
CA ALA A 95 3.95 -9.27 16.32
C ALA A 95 3.77 -10.31 15.20
N GLN A 96 4.85 -10.81 14.60
CA GLN A 96 4.81 -11.69 13.41
C GLN A 96 4.06 -11.03 12.23
N VAL A 97 4.26 -9.73 12.08
CA VAL A 97 3.67 -8.90 11.02
C VAL A 97 4.77 -8.31 10.16
N VAL A 98 4.67 -8.49 8.85
CA VAL A 98 5.60 -7.89 7.90
C VAL A 98 5.06 -6.52 7.46
N VAL A 99 5.84 -5.48 7.71
CA VAL A 99 5.57 -4.10 7.29
C VAL A 99 6.66 -3.62 6.32
N THR A 100 6.53 -2.43 5.78
CA THR A 100 7.60 -1.84 4.96
C THR A 100 8.25 -0.71 5.77
N PRO A 101 9.58 -0.77 6.04
CA PRO A 101 10.26 0.33 6.71
C PRO A 101 10.25 1.58 5.83
N GLY A 102 9.93 2.73 6.41
CA GLY A 102 9.79 3.97 5.67
C GLY A 102 11.09 4.43 5.01
N ALA A 103 12.24 4.14 5.63
CA ALA A 103 13.56 4.39 5.03
C ALA A 103 13.73 3.75 3.65
N GLY A 104 13.02 2.65 3.34
CA GLY A 104 12.99 2.03 2.02
C GLY A 104 12.41 2.91 0.90
N PHE A 105 11.71 3.98 1.25
CA PHE A 105 11.16 4.97 0.32
C PHE A 105 12.02 6.25 0.22
N GLY A 106 13.16 6.28 0.88
CA GLY A 106 14.09 7.40 0.90
C GLY A 106 14.22 8.05 2.27
N ALA A 107 15.15 9.00 2.41
CA ALA A 107 15.50 9.62 3.68
C ALA A 107 14.31 10.30 4.41
N ALA A 108 13.33 10.83 3.66
CA ALA A 108 12.14 11.44 4.24
C ALA A 108 11.18 10.42 4.90
N GLY A 109 11.34 9.13 4.60
CA GLY A 109 10.56 8.05 5.22
C GLY A 109 11.16 7.50 6.52
N GLU A 110 12.34 7.98 6.93
CA GLU A 110 12.96 7.55 8.18
C GLU A 110 12.09 7.93 9.38
N GLY A 111 11.99 7.01 10.36
CA GLY A 111 11.11 7.15 11.52
C GLY A 111 9.63 6.82 11.22
N TYR A 112 9.34 6.18 10.09
CA TYR A 112 8.01 5.70 9.71
C TYR A 112 8.06 4.25 9.25
N PHE A 113 6.89 3.59 9.26
CA PHE A 113 6.65 2.33 8.58
C PHE A 113 5.31 2.36 7.86
N ARG A 114 5.19 1.57 6.79
CA ARG A 114 3.96 1.48 6.00
C ARG A 114 3.31 0.11 6.16
N ILE A 115 2.01 0.09 6.43
CA ILE A 115 1.17 -1.11 6.41
C ILE A 115 0.34 -1.11 5.13
N SER A 116 0.22 -2.29 4.50
CA SER A 116 -0.65 -2.51 3.34
C SER A 116 -1.95 -3.18 3.78
N ALA A 117 -3.08 -2.67 3.31
CA ALA A 117 -4.40 -3.23 3.59
C ALA A 117 -4.86 -4.29 2.57
N PHE A 118 -3.99 -4.68 1.62
CA PHE A 118 -4.28 -5.70 0.60
C PHE A 118 -4.20 -7.11 1.18
N ASN A 119 -5.22 -7.48 1.96
CA ASN A 119 -5.32 -8.81 2.58
C ASN A 119 -6.80 -9.18 2.83
N SER A 120 -7.06 -10.40 3.31
CA SER A 120 -8.37 -10.77 3.78
C SER A 120 -8.74 -9.99 5.06
N ARG A 121 -10.01 -9.89 5.36
CA ARG A 121 -10.51 -9.20 6.56
C ARG A 121 -9.99 -9.87 7.84
N GLU A 122 -10.04 -11.19 7.88
CA GLU A 122 -9.62 -11.99 9.03
C GLU A 122 -8.14 -11.77 9.38
N ASN A 123 -7.28 -11.74 8.34
CA ASN A 123 -5.86 -11.46 8.55
C ASN A 123 -5.60 -10.04 9.05
N VAL A 124 -6.39 -9.06 8.58
CA VAL A 124 -6.27 -7.68 9.05
C VAL A 124 -6.72 -7.54 10.50
N GLU A 125 -7.81 -8.18 10.88
CA GLU A 125 -8.28 -8.22 12.28
C GLU A 125 -7.25 -8.87 13.21
N GLU A 126 -6.62 -9.94 12.76
CA GLU A 126 -5.52 -10.58 13.50
C GLU A 126 -4.31 -9.64 13.64
N VAL A 127 -3.94 -8.91 12.60
CA VAL A 127 -2.87 -7.89 12.67
C VAL A 127 -3.24 -6.81 13.68
N CYS A 128 -4.47 -6.30 13.68
CA CYS A 128 -4.93 -5.31 14.64
C CYS A 128 -4.81 -5.81 16.10
N ALA A 129 -5.22 -7.07 16.34
CA ALA A 129 -5.09 -7.67 17.67
C ALA A 129 -3.63 -7.79 18.15
N ARG A 130 -2.72 -8.22 17.24
CA ARG A 130 -1.29 -8.35 17.54
C ARG A 130 -0.62 -6.99 17.76
N LEU A 131 -1.01 -5.95 17.01
CA LEU A 131 -0.54 -4.59 17.23
C LEU A 131 -0.94 -4.07 18.62
N GLY A 132 -2.20 -4.26 19.01
CA GLY A 132 -2.67 -3.91 20.33
C GLY A 132 -1.92 -4.64 21.46
N ALA A 133 -1.60 -5.92 21.27
CA ALA A 133 -0.83 -6.69 22.27
C ALA A 133 0.65 -6.26 22.37
N MET A 134 1.25 -5.76 21.28
CA MET A 134 2.67 -5.37 21.24
C MET A 134 2.89 -3.92 21.66
N LEU A 135 1.97 -3.03 21.34
CA LEU A 135 2.14 -1.56 21.46
C LEU A 135 1.22 -0.92 22.53
N GLY A 136 0.17 -1.64 22.95
CA GLY A 136 -0.86 -1.19 23.91
C GLY A 136 -0.54 -1.49 25.39
#